data_6cb6accf2ae8cbb9a75aafe64b6b9b97
#
_entry.id   6cb6accf2ae8cbb9a75aafe64b6b9b97
#
_cell.length_a   1.000
_cell.length_b   1.000
_cell.length_c   1.000
_cell.angle_alpha   90.00
_cell.angle_beta   90.00
_cell.angle_gamma   90.00
#
_symmetry.space_group_name_H-M   'P 1'
#
loop_
_entity.id
_entity.type
_entity.pdbx_description
1 polymer ?
#
loop_
_entity_poly.entity_id
_entity_poly.type
_entity_poly.pdbx_seq_one_letter_code
_entity_poly.pdbx_strand_id
1 'polypeptide(L)'
;MGFGFNILVAFVLFPLFVLSVAISVVVVIFSRQQKRYSIAKRLFLFHAVAAIGFFVITLALLGLSEAQTPMIVEREDIIGTYRVDRTMYPGPNADWQHEHFVLEIRDSGSVVLRSKDVNGRWHEYSRPFTPMYYANYRWRFPTERDSTAHHVLANTPTLYRESWSFYYVFHSPRFGNMFFRKD
;
A
#
# COMPACT_ATOMS: atom_id res chain seq x y z
N MET A 1 -4.95 -5.56 -11.92
CA MET A 1 -5.66 -6.87 -11.98
C MET A 1 -6.97 -6.91 -11.18
N GLY A 2 -7.19 -6.08 -10.17
CA GLY A 2 -8.39 -6.18 -9.30
C GLY A 2 -9.75 -5.88 -9.93
N PHE A 3 -9.86 -4.94 -10.88
CA PHE A 3 -11.14 -4.50 -11.42
C PHE A 3 -11.87 -5.59 -12.24
N GLY A 4 -11.15 -6.31 -13.10
CA GLY A 4 -11.74 -7.38 -13.92
C GLY A 4 -12.20 -8.59 -13.11
N PHE A 5 -11.50 -8.92 -12.01
CA PHE A 5 -11.86 -10.02 -11.12
C PHE A 5 -13.14 -9.71 -10.32
N ASN A 6 -13.28 -8.49 -9.81
CA ASN A 6 -14.49 -8.05 -9.09
C ASN A 6 -15.73 -8.07 -9.97
N ILE A 7 -15.62 -7.69 -11.24
CA ILE A 7 -16.70 -7.79 -12.22
C ILE A 7 -17.09 -9.25 -12.47
N LEU A 8 -16.13 -10.13 -12.69
CA LEU A 8 -16.40 -11.56 -12.90
C LEU A 8 -17.11 -12.20 -11.71
N VAL A 9 -16.69 -11.92 -10.49
CA VAL A 9 -17.34 -12.44 -9.27
C VAL A 9 -18.74 -11.89 -9.13
N ALA A 10 -18.94 -10.57 -9.25
CA ALA A 10 -20.24 -9.95 -9.02
C ALA A 10 -21.28 -10.29 -10.09
N PHE A 11 -20.89 -10.29 -11.36
CA PHE A 11 -21.86 -10.40 -12.46
C PHE A 11 -22.00 -11.80 -13.06
N VAL A 12 -21.06 -12.69 -12.80
CA VAL A 12 -21.10 -14.06 -13.35
C VAL A 12 -21.20 -15.11 -12.25
N LEU A 13 -20.26 -15.14 -11.34
CA LEU A 13 -20.20 -16.23 -10.34
C LEU A 13 -21.30 -16.13 -9.30
N PHE A 14 -21.64 -14.93 -8.83
CA PHE A 14 -22.69 -14.75 -7.83
C PHE A 14 -24.09 -15.12 -8.36
N PRO A 15 -24.56 -14.68 -9.56
CA PRO A 15 -25.82 -15.13 -10.11
C PRO A 15 -25.90 -16.64 -10.36
N LEU A 16 -24.83 -17.26 -10.86
CA LEU A 16 -24.77 -18.71 -11.06
C LEU A 16 -24.89 -19.48 -9.74
N PHE A 17 -24.29 -18.97 -8.69
CA PHE A 17 -24.38 -19.52 -7.35
C PHE A 17 -25.84 -19.41 -6.82
N VAL A 18 -26.47 -18.24 -6.91
CA VAL A 18 -27.87 -18.04 -6.48
C VAL A 18 -28.81 -18.98 -7.24
N LEU A 19 -28.60 -19.14 -8.55
CA LEU A 19 -29.38 -20.06 -9.37
C LEU A 19 -29.22 -21.51 -8.91
N SER A 20 -28.01 -21.97 -8.59
CA SER A 20 -27.76 -23.31 -8.13
C SER A 20 -28.44 -23.62 -6.78
N VAL A 21 -28.44 -22.65 -5.87
CA VAL A 21 -29.16 -22.74 -4.58
C VAL A 21 -30.68 -22.82 -4.81
N ALA A 22 -31.23 -21.99 -5.69
CA ALA A 22 -32.65 -22.01 -6.02
C ALA A 22 -33.10 -23.36 -6.59
N ILE A 23 -32.33 -23.93 -7.53
CA ILE A 23 -32.56 -25.26 -8.07
C ILE A 23 -32.53 -26.31 -6.97
N SER A 24 -31.59 -26.26 -6.03
CA SER A 24 -31.49 -27.20 -4.94
C SER A 24 -32.69 -27.16 -3.99
N VAL A 25 -33.21 -25.95 -3.70
CA VAL A 25 -34.41 -25.78 -2.88
C VAL A 25 -35.64 -26.42 -3.60
N VAL A 26 -35.79 -26.20 -4.89
CA VAL A 26 -36.87 -26.81 -5.69
C VAL A 26 -36.76 -28.34 -5.64
N VAL A 27 -35.57 -28.90 -5.84
CA VAL A 27 -35.33 -30.36 -5.76
C VAL A 27 -35.68 -30.92 -4.38
N VAL A 28 -35.37 -30.20 -3.28
CA VAL A 28 -35.77 -30.64 -1.93
C VAL A 28 -37.28 -30.64 -1.74
N ILE A 29 -38.01 -29.61 -2.23
CA ILE A 29 -39.45 -29.53 -2.13
C ILE A 29 -40.13 -30.68 -2.89
N PHE A 30 -39.71 -30.96 -4.15
CA PHE A 30 -40.28 -32.04 -4.96
C PHE A 30 -39.96 -33.45 -4.39
N SER A 31 -38.77 -33.64 -3.84
CA SER A 31 -38.35 -34.92 -3.26
C SER A 31 -39.13 -35.25 -1.98
N ARG A 32 -39.62 -34.28 -1.26
CA ARG A 32 -40.48 -34.48 -0.08
C ARG A 32 -41.76 -35.20 -0.43
N GLN A 33 -42.34 -34.92 -1.62
CA GLN A 33 -43.55 -35.60 -2.10
C GLN A 33 -43.31 -37.06 -2.53
N GLN A 34 -42.09 -37.43 -2.93
CA GLN A 34 -41.77 -38.75 -3.53
C GLN A 34 -41.04 -39.70 -2.59
N LYS A 35 -41.02 -39.52 -1.28
CA LYS A 35 -40.27 -40.36 -0.30
C LYS A 35 -38.75 -40.48 -0.57
N ARG A 36 -38.16 -39.67 -1.44
CA ARG A 36 -36.72 -39.61 -1.75
C ARG A 36 -35.97 -38.56 -0.91
N TYR A 37 -36.46 -38.27 0.26
CA TYR A 37 -35.98 -37.19 1.13
C TYR A 37 -34.50 -37.32 1.52
N SER A 38 -33.97 -38.52 1.66
CA SER A 38 -32.58 -38.73 2.05
C SER A 38 -31.56 -38.24 1.03
N ILE A 39 -31.85 -38.39 -0.26
CA ILE A 39 -30.98 -37.95 -1.37
C ILE A 39 -31.05 -36.41 -1.46
N ALA A 40 -32.26 -35.83 -1.37
CA ALA A 40 -32.45 -34.40 -1.40
C ALA A 40 -31.74 -33.68 -0.24
N LYS A 41 -31.79 -34.26 0.98
CA LYS A 41 -31.06 -33.72 2.14
C LYS A 41 -29.54 -33.73 1.93
N ARG A 42 -28.99 -34.74 1.33
CA ARG A 42 -27.54 -34.81 1.01
C ARG A 42 -27.16 -33.77 -0.03
N LEU A 43 -27.94 -33.61 -1.08
CA LEU A 43 -27.73 -32.60 -2.11
C LEU A 43 -27.80 -31.19 -1.52
N PHE A 44 -28.80 -30.92 -0.68
CA PHE A 44 -28.92 -29.64 0.00
C PHE A 44 -27.71 -29.33 0.91
N LEU A 45 -27.29 -30.32 1.70
CA LEU A 45 -26.11 -30.18 2.56
C LEU A 45 -24.84 -29.90 1.75
N PHE A 46 -24.64 -30.61 0.64
CA PHE A 46 -23.53 -30.37 -0.27
C PHE A 46 -23.51 -28.94 -0.81
N HIS A 47 -24.66 -28.44 -1.28
CA HIS A 47 -24.76 -27.05 -1.78
C HIS A 47 -24.58 -26.01 -0.67
N ALA A 48 -25.07 -26.28 0.53
CA ALA A 48 -24.86 -25.39 1.67
C ALA A 48 -23.37 -25.27 2.04
N VAL A 49 -22.65 -26.39 2.05
CA VAL A 49 -21.21 -26.41 2.31
C VAL A 49 -20.45 -25.71 1.19
N ALA A 50 -20.80 -25.99 -0.07
CA ALA A 50 -20.20 -25.32 -1.22
C ALA A 50 -20.45 -23.79 -1.20
N ALA A 51 -21.63 -23.36 -0.74
CA ALA A 51 -21.98 -21.97 -0.55
C ALA A 51 -21.08 -21.25 0.46
N ILE A 52 -20.94 -21.88 1.62
CA ILE A 52 -20.09 -21.33 2.68
C ILE A 52 -18.65 -21.25 2.20
N GLY A 53 -18.15 -22.31 1.54
CA GLY A 53 -16.80 -22.33 0.98
C GLY A 53 -16.59 -21.20 -0.05
N PHE A 54 -17.52 -21.03 -0.97
CA PHE A 54 -17.48 -19.95 -1.96
C PHE A 54 -17.45 -18.56 -1.30
N PHE A 55 -18.30 -18.36 -0.30
CA PHE A 55 -18.37 -17.09 0.43
C PHE A 55 -17.05 -16.77 1.16
N VAL A 56 -16.48 -17.75 1.84
CA VAL A 56 -15.19 -17.62 2.54
C VAL A 56 -14.06 -17.29 1.56
N ILE A 57 -14.00 -18.00 0.43
CA ILE A 57 -12.99 -17.77 -0.61
C ILE A 57 -13.15 -16.35 -1.18
N THR A 58 -14.38 -15.92 -1.45
CA THR A 58 -14.64 -14.57 -1.98
C THR A 58 -14.19 -13.50 -1.01
N LEU A 59 -14.51 -13.62 0.28
CA LEU A 59 -14.05 -12.69 1.31
C LEU A 59 -12.52 -12.67 1.41
N ALA A 60 -11.86 -13.82 1.37
CA ALA A 60 -10.41 -13.90 1.40
C ALA A 60 -9.78 -13.21 0.19
N LEU A 61 -10.32 -13.41 -1.02
CA LEU A 61 -9.82 -12.77 -2.23
C LEU A 61 -10.06 -11.26 -2.24
N LEU A 62 -11.19 -10.78 -1.70
CA LEU A 62 -11.45 -9.35 -1.54
C LEU A 62 -10.46 -8.73 -0.55
N GLY A 63 -10.23 -9.35 0.60
CA GLY A 63 -9.23 -8.90 1.57
C GLY A 63 -7.82 -8.85 1.00
N LEU A 64 -7.42 -9.85 0.21
CA LEU A 64 -6.13 -9.86 -0.48
C LEU A 64 -6.02 -8.75 -1.53
N SER A 65 -7.11 -8.42 -2.24
CA SER A 65 -7.10 -7.36 -3.24
C SER A 65 -6.93 -5.96 -2.61
N GLU A 66 -7.53 -5.72 -1.46
CA GLU A 66 -7.33 -4.48 -0.69
C GLU A 66 -5.90 -4.38 -0.16
N ALA A 67 -5.35 -5.47 0.36
CA ALA A 67 -3.98 -5.52 0.85
C ALA A 67 -2.92 -5.25 -0.25
N GLN A 68 -3.25 -5.40 -1.52
CA GLN A 68 -2.36 -5.11 -2.66
C GLN A 68 -2.54 -3.70 -3.24
N THR A 69 -3.54 -2.94 -2.79
CA THR A 69 -3.77 -1.59 -3.28
C THR A 69 -2.84 -0.62 -2.57
N PRO A 70 -1.97 0.11 -3.28
CA PRO A 70 -1.10 1.11 -2.66
C PRO A 70 -1.92 2.19 -1.97
N MET A 71 -1.53 2.54 -0.74
CA MET A 71 -2.21 3.58 0.04
C MET A 71 -2.27 4.92 -0.71
N ILE A 72 -3.34 5.66 -0.51
CA ILE A 72 -3.42 7.06 -0.94
C ILE A 72 -2.69 7.88 0.13
N VAL A 73 -1.71 8.66 -0.30
CA VAL A 73 -0.92 9.50 0.60
C VAL A 73 -1.45 10.92 0.52
N GLU A 74 -1.89 11.43 1.65
CA GLU A 74 -2.38 12.79 1.83
C GLU A 74 -1.28 13.69 2.44
N ARG A 75 -1.58 14.99 2.60
CA ARG A 75 -0.61 15.95 3.13
C ARG A 75 -0.23 15.64 4.57
N GLU A 76 -1.21 15.29 5.37
CA GLU A 76 -1.06 14.98 6.79
C GLU A 76 -0.18 13.75 7.01
N ASP A 77 -0.25 12.79 6.09
CA ASP A 77 0.55 11.57 6.16
C ASP A 77 2.04 11.86 6.02
N ILE A 78 2.40 12.84 5.19
CA ILE A 78 3.81 13.13 4.90
C ILE A 78 4.50 13.99 5.96
N ILE A 79 3.76 14.72 6.78
CA ILE A 79 4.34 15.55 7.83
C ILE A 79 4.95 14.67 8.91
N GLY A 80 6.20 14.92 9.28
CA GLY A 80 6.88 14.20 10.34
C GLY A 80 8.36 13.97 10.10
N THR A 81 8.94 13.12 10.94
CA THR A 81 10.36 12.78 10.92
C THR A 81 10.59 11.47 10.19
N TYR A 82 11.66 11.41 9.43
CA TYR A 82 12.04 10.28 8.60
C TYR A 82 13.51 9.92 8.85
N ARG A 83 13.79 8.63 8.82
CA ARG A 83 15.15 8.11 8.89
C ARG A 83 15.45 7.21 7.69
N VAL A 84 16.73 7.01 7.41
CA VAL A 84 17.17 6.05 6.40
C VAL A 84 16.78 4.65 6.84
N ASP A 85 16.00 3.95 6.01
CA ASP A 85 15.58 2.57 6.26
C ASP A 85 16.73 1.61 5.98
N ARG A 86 17.26 1.01 7.03
CA ARG A 86 18.38 0.06 6.98
C ARG A 86 18.01 -1.27 6.32
N THR A 87 16.73 -1.59 6.27
CA THR A 87 16.25 -2.88 5.72
C THR A 87 16.20 -2.89 4.20
N MET A 88 16.07 -1.71 3.58
CA MET A 88 16.00 -1.56 2.12
C MET A 88 17.37 -1.80 1.44
N TYR A 89 18.45 -1.53 2.12
CA TYR A 89 19.80 -1.74 1.62
C TYR A 89 20.76 -2.07 2.78
N PRO A 90 20.66 -3.26 3.38
CA PRO A 90 21.36 -3.59 4.60
C PRO A 90 22.87 -3.58 4.41
N GLY A 91 23.59 -3.10 5.41
CA GLY A 91 25.04 -3.07 5.45
C GLY A 91 25.61 -1.85 6.19
N PRO A 92 26.94 -1.78 6.41
CA PRO A 92 27.57 -0.72 7.20
C PRO A 92 27.26 0.69 6.69
N ASN A 93 27.08 0.85 5.37
CA ASN A 93 26.74 2.14 4.78
C ASN A 93 25.32 2.59 5.14
N ALA A 94 24.34 1.66 5.17
CA ALA A 94 22.97 1.95 5.58
C ALA A 94 22.89 2.30 7.06
N ASP A 95 23.61 1.61 7.92
CA ASP A 95 23.70 1.91 9.35
C ASP A 95 24.29 3.29 9.58
N TRP A 96 25.39 3.60 8.89
CA TRP A 96 26.01 4.91 8.95
C TRP A 96 25.06 6.01 8.48
N GLN A 97 24.35 5.82 7.36
CA GLN A 97 23.37 6.80 6.86
C GLN A 97 22.22 7.00 7.84
N HIS A 98 21.71 5.92 8.45
CA HIS A 98 20.65 5.99 9.45
C HIS A 98 21.05 6.85 10.67
N GLU A 99 22.29 6.75 11.10
CA GLU A 99 22.82 7.51 12.25
C GLU A 99 23.14 8.96 11.92
N HIS A 100 23.46 9.25 10.63
CA HIS A 100 23.99 10.54 10.22
C HIS A 100 22.97 11.43 9.50
N PHE A 101 21.80 10.89 9.10
CA PHE A 101 20.78 11.65 8.40
C PHE A 101 19.43 11.53 9.07
N VAL A 102 18.80 12.69 9.31
CA VAL A 102 17.40 12.79 9.74
C VAL A 102 16.72 13.78 8.81
N LEU A 103 15.60 13.38 8.24
CA LEU A 103 14.76 14.22 7.38
C LEU A 103 13.49 14.59 8.15
N GLU A 104 13.06 15.83 8.07
CA GLU A 104 11.82 16.32 8.64
C GLU A 104 11.00 17.04 7.56
N ILE A 105 9.77 16.64 7.37
CA ILE A 105 8.81 17.33 6.49
C ILE A 105 7.88 18.14 7.39
N ARG A 106 7.90 19.47 7.20
CA ARG A 106 7.14 20.41 8.01
C ARG A 106 5.84 20.83 7.33
N ASP A 107 4.83 21.09 8.11
CA ASP A 107 3.54 21.63 7.61
C ASP A 107 3.69 22.96 6.90
N SER A 108 4.74 23.72 7.19
CA SER A 108 5.10 24.96 6.48
C SER A 108 5.41 24.78 4.98
N GLY A 109 5.47 23.53 4.47
CA GLY A 109 5.85 23.25 3.07
C GLY A 109 7.36 23.25 2.86
N SER A 110 8.12 22.88 3.88
CA SER A 110 9.58 22.76 3.80
C SER A 110 10.06 21.37 4.24
N VAL A 111 11.13 20.92 3.61
CA VAL A 111 11.90 19.75 4.02
C VAL A 111 13.18 20.22 4.69
N VAL A 112 13.46 19.67 5.85
CA VAL A 112 14.66 19.93 6.60
C VAL A 112 15.48 18.65 6.70
N LEU A 113 16.69 18.67 6.20
CA LEU A 113 17.66 17.60 6.35
C LEU A 113 18.64 17.98 7.45
N ARG A 114 18.77 17.15 8.46
CA ARG A 114 19.85 17.24 9.44
C ARG A 114 20.89 16.19 9.09
N SER A 115 22.14 16.61 8.93
CA SER A 115 23.26 15.72 8.71
C SER A 115 24.32 15.90 9.80
N LYS A 116 24.91 14.80 10.23
CA LYS A 116 25.97 14.78 11.24
C LYS A 116 27.34 14.78 10.57
N ASP A 117 28.21 15.69 10.96
CA ASP A 117 29.56 15.76 10.43
C ASP A 117 30.52 14.77 11.13
N VAL A 118 31.79 14.73 10.68
CA VAL A 118 32.84 13.87 11.22
C VAL A 118 33.18 14.14 12.69
N ASN A 119 32.83 15.36 13.18
CA ASN A 119 33.03 15.76 14.57
C ASN A 119 31.81 15.49 15.45
N GLY A 120 30.75 14.88 14.87
CA GLY A 120 29.52 14.58 15.57
C GLY A 120 28.56 15.77 15.70
N ARG A 121 28.81 16.90 15.01
CA ARG A 121 27.94 18.09 15.03
C ARG A 121 26.86 17.97 13.99
N TRP A 122 25.65 18.37 14.34
CA TRP A 122 24.51 18.41 13.45
C TRP A 122 24.49 19.71 12.66
N HIS A 123 24.32 19.60 11.34
CA HIS A 123 24.08 20.69 10.41
C HIS A 123 22.68 20.57 9.84
N GLU A 124 21.98 21.69 9.70
CA GLU A 124 20.60 21.73 9.19
C GLU A 124 20.56 22.42 7.83
N TYR A 125 19.90 21.77 6.88
CA TYR A 125 19.67 22.25 5.52
C TYR A 125 18.18 22.25 5.26
N SER A 126 17.61 23.38 4.89
CA SER A 126 16.17 23.50 4.61
C SER A 126 15.93 23.81 3.15
N ARG A 127 14.90 23.20 2.58
CA ARG A 127 14.47 23.49 1.21
C ARG A 127 12.95 23.51 1.13
N PRO A 128 12.33 24.57 0.51
CA PRO A 128 10.91 24.57 0.27
C PRO A 128 10.54 23.54 -0.79
N PHE A 129 9.32 23.02 -0.74
CA PHE A 129 8.77 22.16 -1.76
C PHE A 129 7.40 22.66 -2.23
N THR A 130 7.05 22.31 -3.47
CA THR A 130 5.74 22.60 -4.04
C THR A 130 4.97 21.28 -4.18
N PRO A 131 3.76 21.15 -3.61
CA PRO A 131 2.95 19.96 -3.78
C PRO A 131 2.51 19.80 -5.23
N MET A 132 2.41 18.55 -5.66
CA MET A 132 1.90 18.16 -6.98
C MET A 132 0.51 17.53 -6.80
N TYR A 133 -0.53 18.16 -7.32
CA TYR A 133 -1.95 17.83 -7.08
C TYR A 133 -2.50 16.67 -7.88
N TYR A 134 -1.75 15.62 -8.21
CA TYR A 134 -2.28 14.46 -8.93
C TYR A 134 -2.28 13.21 -8.05
N ALA A 135 -3.47 12.80 -7.62
CA ALA A 135 -3.87 11.49 -7.08
C ALA A 135 -3.08 10.90 -5.90
N ASN A 136 -2.01 11.50 -5.44
CA ASN A 136 -1.22 11.15 -4.26
C ASN A 136 -0.33 12.32 -3.94
N TYR A 137 -0.20 12.70 -2.68
CA TYR A 137 0.54 13.87 -2.26
C TYR A 137 2.04 13.71 -2.59
N ARG A 138 2.39 14.08 -3.82
CA ARG A 138 3.77 14.20 -4.28
C ARG A 138 4.20 15.65 -4.18
N TRP A 139 5.48 15.87 -4.07
CA TRP A 139 6.05 17.20 -4.04
C TRP A 139 7.34 17.25 -4.85
N ARG A 140 7.71 18.46 -5.25
CA ARG A 140 8.94 18.72 -5.98
C ARG A 140 9.67 19.91 -5.40
N PHE A 141 10.97 19.91 -5.54
CA PHE A 141 11.78 21.08 -5.28
C PHE A 141 11.64 22.11 -6.43
N PRO A 142 11.80 23.42 -6.13
CA PRO A 142 11.93 24.44 -7.15
C PRO A 142 13.06 24.09 -8.12
N THR A 143 12.89 24.46 -9.39
CA THR A 143 13.83 24.13 -10.47
C THR A 143 15.16 24.88 -10.34
N GLU A 144 15.16 25.99 -9.62
CA GLU A 144 16.38 26.75 -9.34
C GLU A 144 17.33 25.89 -8.50
N ARG A 145 18.53 25.68 -9.05
CA ARG A 145 19.60 24.99 -8.32
C ARG A 145 20.09 25.90 -7.21
N ASP A 146 19.70 25.61 -6.01
CA ASP A 146 20.31 26.19 -4.83
C ASP A 146 21.69 25.55 -4.64
N SER A 147 22.73 26.31 -4.94
CA SER A 147 24.14 25.87 -4.77
C SER A 147 24.49 25.60 -3.31
N THR A 148 23.67 26.06 -2.36
CA THR A 148 23.86 25.86 -0.93
C THR A 148 23.12 24.60 -0.42
N ALA A 149 22.27 23.98 -1.25
CA ALA A 149 21.52 22.80 -0.86
C ALA A 149 22.47 21.59 -0.66
N HIS A 150 22.24 20.87 0.42
CA HIS A 150 22.95 19.60 0.64
C HIS A 150 22.67 18.62 -0.53
N HIS A 151 23.68 17.88 -0.97
CA HIS A 151 23.57 16.98 -2.15
C HIS A 151 22.44 15.96 -2.07
N VAL A 152 21.95 15.57 -0.89
CA VAL A 152 20.76 14.72 -0.70
C VAL A 152 19.49 15.45 -1.13
N LEU A 153 19.40 16.76 -0.89
CA LEU A 153 18.28 17.60 -1.29
C LEU A 153 18.44 18.19 -2.70
N ALA A 154 19.45 17.79 -3.45
CA ALA A 154 19.71 18.37 -4.78
C ALA A 154 18.62 18.02 -5.78
N ASN A 155 18.02 16.83 -5.67
CA ASN A 155 17.00 16.34 -6.58
C ASN A 155 15.67 16.12 -5.87
N THR A 156 14.56 16.32 -6.59
CA THR A 156 13.23 15.96 -6.12
C THR A 156 13.17 14.46 -5.80
N PRO A 157 12.70 14.06 -4.61
CA PRO A 157 12.58 12.66 -4.27
C PRO A 157 11.46 11.96 -5.01
N THR A 158 11.56 10.66 -5.12
CA THR A 158 10.48 9.79 -5.59
C THR A 158 9.71 9.22 -4.41
N LEU A 159 8.38 9.37 -4.43
CA LEU A 159 7.48 8.73 -3.48
C LEU A 159 7.15 7.31 -3.95
N TYR A 160 7.46 6.31 -3.14
CA TYR A 160 7.03 4.93 -3.29
C TYR A 160 5.96 4.61 -2.26
N ARG A 161 4.90 3.92 -2.70
CA ARG A 161 3.75 3.57 -1.87
C ARG A 161 3.58 2.06 -1.83
N GLU A 162 3.45 1.56 -0.64
CA GLU A 162 3.05 0.20 -0.31
C GLU A 162 1.56 0.18 0.07
N SER A 163 1.01 -0.95 0.45
CA SER A 163 -0.40 -1.05 0.85
C SER A 163 -0.71 -0.29 2.15
N TRP A 164 0.23 -0.26 3.08
CA TRP A 164 0.03 0.29 4.43
C TRP A 164 1.07 1.33 4.84
N SER A 165 2.06 1.57 3.98
CA SER A 165 3.15 2.48 4.26
C SER A 165 3.64 3.15 2.98
N PHE A 166 4.49 4.14 3.14
CA PHE A 166 5.20 4.77 2.03
C PHE A 166 6.60 5.18 2.46
N TYR A 167 7.47 5.45 1.49
CA TYR A 167 8.80 5.96 1.72
C TYR A 167 9.25 6.88 0.59
N TYR A 168 10.19 7.75 0.90
CA TYR A 168 10.82 8.61 -0.09
C TYR A 168 12.19 8.08 -0.47
N VAL A 169 12.51 8.15 -1.76
CA VAL A 169 13.84 7.87 -2.28
C VAL A 169 14.48 9.15 -2.78
N PHE A 170 15.55 9.55 -2.13
CA PHE A 170 16.39 10.67 -2.53
C PHE A 170 17.61 10.14 -3.27
N HIS A 171 17.82 10.59 -4.50
CA HIS A 171 19.03 10.26 -5.24
C HIS A 171 20.14 11.25 -4.92
N SER A 172 21.16 10.77 -4.27
CA SER A 172 22.35 11.54 -3.94
C SER A 172 23.51 11.15 -4.87
N PRO A 173 24.24 12.12 -5.48
CA PRO A 173 25.43 11.82 -6.27
C PRO A 173 26.52 11.08 -5.49
N ARG A 174 26.55 11.25 -4.17
CA ARG A 174 27.56 10.64 -3.28
C ARG A 174 27.16 9.28 -2.74
N PHE A 175 25.88 9.09 -2.40
CA PHE A 175 25.38 7.90 -1.71
C PHE A 175 24.46 7.02 -2.55
N GLY A 176 24.15 7.42 -3.78
CA GLY A 176 23.13 6.73 -4.60
C GLY A 176 21.73 6.95 -4.05
N ASN A 177 20.91 5.93 -4.08
CA ASN A 177 19.54 5.99 -3.57
C ASN A 177 19.52 5.86 -2.04
N MET A 178 18.96 6.85 -1.38
CA MET A 178 18.72 6.87 0.05
C MET A 178 17.23 6.73 0.33
N PHE A 179 16.85 5.72 1.07
CA PHE A 179 15.46 5.34 1.34
C PHE A 179 15.05 5.91 2.71
N PHE A 180 14.16 6.89 2.72
CA PHE A 180 13.68 7.52 3.95
C PHE A 180 12.28 7.04 4.29
N ARG A 181 12.12 6.42 5.44
CA ARG A 181 10.84 5.98 6.00
C ARG A 181 10.49 6.81 7.24
N LYS A 182 9.21 7.07 7.41
CA LYS A 182 8.68 7.82 8.56
C LYS A 182 8.88 6.99 9.83
N ASP A 183 9.36 7.66 10.91
CA ASP A 183 9.55 7.06 12.25
C ASP A 183 8.21 6.70 12.89
#